data_d04c104214d38abb3a426f606ca69f4a
#
_entry.id   d04c104214d38abb3a426f606ca69f4a
#
_cell.length_a   1.000
_cell.length_b   1.000
_cell.length_c   1.000
_cell.angle_alpha   90.00
_cell.angle_beta   90.00
_cell.angle_gamma   90.00
#
_symmetry.space_group_name_H-M   'P 1'
#
loop_
_entity.id
_entity.type
_entity.pdbx_description
1 polymer ?
#
loop_
_entity_poly.entity_id
_entity_poly.type
_entity_poly.pdbx_seq_one_letter_code
_entity_poly.pdbx_strand_id
1 'polypeptide(L)'
;ITMDGDMQHPPALIPELVRLWESGYDVVRTIRDSTEDASWAKSFTSKYYYKLMNKMADVPIVEGGSDFRLMNSKALGTLKRFREHGRFLRGIVGALGYRQAELHFVAPPRFAGVSKFSVRKMIRFALDGVTAFSRVPLRAALYVGVLCGGLSFLLILHLLYVYLTGQALNGWTTLGVSILFIGGIQLVGLGIIGEYVGRIFEEVKQRPLYWVKSAI
;
A
#
# COMPACT_ATOMS: atom_id res chain seq x y z
N ILE A 1 -17.81 -8.43 15.86
CA ILE A 1 -17.48 -7.00 15.73
C ILE A 1 -16.03 -6.80 16.13
N THR A 2 -15.26 -6.05 15.32
CA THR A 2 -13.90 -5.59 15.64
C THR A 2 -13.93 -4.11 15.99
N MET A 3 -13.20 -3.69 17.01
CA MET A 3 -13.17 -2.31 17.50
C MET A 3 -11.81 -2.02 18.18
N ASP A 4 -11.25 -0.83 17.96
CA ASP A 4 -10.03 -0.41 18.67
C ASP A 4 -10.34 0.04 20.10
N GLY A 5 -9.37 -0.11 21.00
CA GLY A 5 -9.52 0.23 22.41
C GLY A 5 -9.18 1.69 22.77
N ASP A 6 -9.00 2.59 21.78
CA ASP A 6 -8.61 3.99 22.01
C ASP A 6 -9.79 4.97 22.17
N MET A 7 -11.00 4.44 22.29
CA MET A 7 -12.27 5.17 22.46
C MET A 7 -12.65 6.08 21.26
N GLN A 8 -11.97 5.95 20.13
CA GLN A 8 -12.32 6.68 18.91
C GLN A 8 -13.45 6.00 18.10
N HIS A 9 -13.84 4.79 18.49
CA HIS A 9 -14.94 4.04 17.91
C HIS A 9 -16.14 4.08 18.85
N PRO A 10 -17.22 4.85 18.55
CA PRO A 10 -18.37 4.98 19.44
C PRO A 10 -19.12 3.66 19.58
N PRO A 11 -19.24 3.06 20.78
CA PRO A 11 -20.02 1.84 20.97
C PRO A 11 -21.51 2.01 20.67
N ALA A 12 -21.99 3.24 20.71
CA ALA A 12 -23.39 3.59 20.37
C ALA A 12 -23.78 3.21 18.93
N LEU A 13 -22.80 3.00 18.03
CA LEU A 13 -23.05 2.55 16.65
C LEU A 13 -23.28 1.04 16.52
N ILE A 14 -23.00 0.26 17.58
CA ILE A 14 -23.14 -1.21 17.53
C ILE A 14 -24.57 -1.64 17.17
N PRO A 15 -25.65 -1.08 17.74
CA PRO A 15 -27.02 -1.45 17.35
C PRO A 15 -27.30 -1.20 15.88
N GLU A 16 -26.76 -0.15 15.28
CA GLU A 16 -26.95 0.16 13.88
C GLU A 16 -26.16 -0.78 12.96
N LEU A 17 -24.94 -1.17 13.35
CA LEU A 17 -24.19 -2.22 12.65
C LEU A 17 -24.97 -3.54 12.63
N VAL A 18 -25.61 -3.91 13.77
CA VAL A 18 -26.43 -5.13 13.88
C VAL A 18 -27.67 -5.01 13.01
N ARG A 19 -28.37 -3.88 13.00
CA ARG A 19 -29.56 -3.65 12.16
C ARG A 19 -29.24 -3.80 10.66
N LEU A 20 -28.11 -3.25 10.21
CA LEU A 20 -27.65 -3.41 8.83
C LEU A 20 -27.34 -4.88 8.51
N TRP A 21 -26.71 -5.58 9.43
CA TRP A 21 -26.47 -7.02 9.28
C TRP A 21 -27.77 -7.82 9.19
N GLU A 22 -28.76 -7.55 10.05
CA GLU A 22 -30.08 -8.18 10.02
C GLU A 22 -30.83 -7.90 8.70
N SER A 23 -30.58 -6.76 8.06
CA SER A 23 -31.12 -6.45 6.72
C SER A 23 -30.44 -7.19 5.57
N GLY A 24 -29.51 -8.11 5.89
CA GLY A 24 -28.91 -9.05 4.92
C GLY A 24 -27.55 -8.65 4.38
N TYR A 25 -26.83 -7.74 5.04
CA TYR A 25 -25.43 -7.47 4.73
C TYR A 25 -24.49 -8.42 5.48
N ASP A 26 -23.50 -8.95 4.79
CA ASP A 26 -22.52 -9.88 5.37
C ASP A 26 -21.40 -9.16 6.12
N VAL A 27 -21.06 -7.95 5.67
CA VAL A 27 -20.03 -7.09 6.24
C VAL A 27 -20.59 -5.67 6.35
N VAL A 28 -20.52 -5.10 7.54
CA VAL A 28 -20.84 -3.69 7.76
C VAL A 28 -19.56 -3.00 8.24
N ARG A 29 -19.02 -2.11 7.41
CA ARG A 29 -17.80 -1.36 7.71
C ARG A 29 -18.14 0.07 8.06
N THR A 30 -17.40 0.64 9.00
CA THR A 30 -17.56 2.04 9.32
C THR A 30 -16.56 2.91 8.55
N ILE A 31 -17.02 4.08 8.14
CA ILE A 31 -16.24 5.10 7.45
C ILE A 31 -16.16 6.32 8.35
N ARG A 32 -14.94 6.76 8.62
CA ARG A 32 -14.69 7.97 9.36
C ARG A 32 -14.70 9.16 8.40
N ASP A 33 -15.72 10.01 8.48
CA ASP A 33 -15.86 11.19 7.61
C ASP A 33 -14.86 12.30 7.97
N SER A 34 -14.64 12.52 9.26
CA SER A 34 -13.67 13.50 9.77
C SER A 34 -13.19 13.13 11.16
N THR A 35 -12.10 13.77 11.59
CA THR A 35 -11.71 13.85 12.99
C THR A 35 -11.79 15.34 13.35
N GLU A 36 -12.44 15.69 14.44
CA GLU A 36 -12.63 17.08 14.87
C GLU A 36 -11.34 17.92 14.92
N ASP A 37 -10.18 17.27 15.08
CA ASP A 37 -8.85 17.88 15.19
C ASP A 37 -7.94 17.68 13.94
N ALA A 38 -8.47 17.34 12.77
CA ALA A 38 -7.63 17.06 11.62
C ALA A 38 -7.08 18.35 10.99
N SER A 39 -5.76 18.55 11.05
CA SER A 39 -5.07 19.62 10.33
C SER A 39 -5.33 19.50 8.81
N TRP A 40 -5.58 20.64 8.15
CA TRP A 40 -5.80 20.71 6.69
C TRP A 40 -4.71 20.01 5.87
N ALA A 41 -3.44 20.14 6.23
CA ALA A 41 -2.33 19.47 5.59
C ALA A 41 -2.43 17.91 5.68
N LYS A 42 -2.90 17.38 6.81
CA LYS A 42 -3.10 15.95 7.03
C LYS A 42 -4.26 15.41 6.19
N SER A 43 -5.34 16.17 6.06
CA SER A 43 -6.47 15.81 5.21
C SER A 43 -6.08 15.76 3.73
N PHE A 44 -5.34 16.76 3.25
CA PHE A 44 -4.87 16.82 1.86
C PHE A 44 -3.92 15.67 1.51
N THR A 45 -2.93 15.39 2.36
CA THR A 45 -1.98 14.28 2.15
C THR A 45 -2.68 12.92 2.19
N SER A 46 -3.66 12.73 3.07
CA SER A 46 -4.47 11.52 3.15
C SER A 46 -5.27 11.30 1.87
N LYS A 47 -5.98 12.31 1.40
CA LYS A 47 -6.81 12.24 0.18
C LYS A 47 -5.97 11.92 -1.06
N TYR A 48 -4.80 12.57 -1.20
CA TYR A 48 -3.87 12.28 -2.30
C TYR A 48 -3.32 10.85 -2.21
N TYR A 49 -2.97 10.39 -1.01
CA TYR A 49 -2.52 9.02 -0.76
C TYR A 49 -3.57 7.98 -1.18
N TYR A 50 -4.83 8.12 -0.74
CA TYR A 50 -5.89 7.18 -1.12
C TYR A 50 -6.19 7.21 -2.62
N LYS A 51 -6.15 8.39 -3.25
CA LYS A 51 -6.31 8.51 -4.71
C LYS A 51 -5.19 7.79 -5.46
N LEU A 52 -3.95 7.93 -5.01
CA LEU A 52 -2.79 7.24 -5.60
C LEU A 52 -2.89 5.73 -5.38
N MET A 53 -3.20 5.32 -4.15
CA MET A 53 -3.37 3.90 -3.80
C MET A 53 -4.47 3.24 -4.62
N ASN A 54 -5.64 3.87 -4.76
CA ASN A 54 -6.74 3.32 -5.56
C ASN A 54 -6.42 3.24 -7.06
N LYS A 55 -5.52 4.11 -7.56
CA LYS A 55 -5.04 4.02 -8.94
C LYS A 55 -4.00 2.91 -9.14
N MET A 56 -3.27 2.57 -8.09
CA MET A 56 -2.14 1.62 -8.14
C MET A 56 -2.48 0.23 -7.59
N ALA A 57 -3.43 0.13 -6.67
CA ALA A 57 -3.83 -1.14 -6.07
C ALA A 57 -4.85 -1.87 -6.93
N ASP A 58 -4.73 -3.20 -7.00
CA ASP A 58 -5.70 -4.07 -7.69
C ASP A 58 -7.02 -4.21 -6.89
N VAL A 59 -7.10 -3.61 -5.69
CA VAL A 59 -8.25 -3.68 -4.78
C VAL A 59 -8.68 -2.27 -4.38
N PRO A 60 -9.98 -1.93 -4.45
CA PRO A 60 -10.46 -0.61 -4.04
C PRO A 60 -10.28 -0.41 -2.53
N ILE A 61 -9.52 0.61 -2.17
CA ILE A 61 -9.29 1.01 -0.78
C ILE A 61 -10.21 2.19 -0.48
N VAL A 62 -11.12 2.01 0.48
CA VAL A 62 -12.07 3.06 0.85
C VAL A 62 -11.37 4.08 1.75
N GLU A 63 -11.45 5.36 1.33
CA GLU A 63 -10.97 6.49 2.11
C GLU A 63 -11.74 6.57 3.44
N GLY A 64 -11.04 6.82 4.54
CA GLY A 64 -11.67 6.87 5.86
C GLY A 64 -12.08 5.52 6.44
N GLY A 65 -11.86 4.41 5.73
CA GLY A 65 -12.21 3.07 6.22
C GLY A 65 -11.60 2.80 7.59
N SER A 66 -12.45 2.43 8.56
CA SER A 66 -12.08 2.13 9.94
C SER A 66 -11.93 0.61 10.14
N ASP A 67 -11.20 0.23 11.19
CA ASP A 67 -11.14 -1.17 11.65
C ASP A 67 -12.32 -1.55 12.53
N PHE A 68 -13.20 -0.59 12.83
CA PHE A 68 -14.50 -0.82 13.44
C PHE A 68 -15.48 -1.35 12.40
N ARG A 69 -15.79 -2.64 12.50
CA ARG A 69 -16.65 -3.33 11.53
C ARG A 69 -17.37 -4.53 12.15
N LEU A 70 -18.53 -4.87 11.58
CA LEU A 70 -19.22 -6.12 11.85
C LEU A 70 -19.02 -7.05 10.65
N MET A 71 -18.73 -8.32 10.91
CA MET A 71 -18.67 -9.37 9.90
C MET A 71 -19.46 -10.58 10.41
N ASN A 72 -20.25 -11.20 9.55
CA ASN A 72 -20.90 -12.46 9.87
C ASN A 72 -19.87 -13.60 9.94
N SER A 73 -20.30 -14.76 10.45
CA SER A 73 -19.43 -15.93 10.61
C SER A 73 -18.85 -16.42 9.28
N LYS A 74 -19.59 -16.30 8.18
CA LYS A 74 -19.17 -16.72 6.84
C LYS A 74 -18.05 -15.82 6.30
N ALA A 75 -18.21 -14.50 6.36
CA ALA A 75 -17.19 -13.55 5.95
C ALA A 75 -15.93 -13.67 6.83
N LEU A 76 -16.10 -13.84 8.15
CA LEU A 76 -15.01 -14.07 9.08
C LEU A 76 -14.27 -15.40 8.79
N GLY A 77 -15.01 -16.46 8.46
CA GLY A 77 -14.44 -17.75 8.07
C GLY A 77 -13.57 -17.65 6.81
N THR A 78 -14.02 -16.85 5.83
CA THR A 78 -13.24 -16.57 4.63
C THR A 78 -12.01 -15.72 4.94
N LEU A 79 -12.15 -14.66 5.75
CA LEU A 79 -11.03 -13.82 6.17
C LEU A 79 -9.94 -14.61 6.90
N LYS A 80 -10.29 -15.60 7.72
CA LYS A 80 -9.33 -16.48 8.42
C LYS A 80 -8.48 -17.34 7.49
N ARG A 81 -8.90 -17.54 6.24
CA ARG A 81 -8.12 -18.29 5.22
C ARG A 81 -6.95 -17.49 4.66
N PHE A 82 -7.01 -16.16 4.74
CA PHE A 82 -5.88 -15.30 4.35
C PHE A 82 -4.80 -15.37 5.43
N ARG A 83 -3.72 -16.07 5.13
CA ARG A 83 -2.60 -16.30 6.05
C ARG A 83 -1.37 -15.44 5.73
N GLU A 84 -1.52 -14.43 4.92
CA GLU A 84 -0.47 -13.49 4.56
C GLU A 84 0.16 -12.83 5.79
N HIS A 85 1.47 -12.66 5.80
CA HIS A 85 2.18 -11.97 6.89
C HIS A 85 1.90 -10.47 6.89
N GLY A 86 1.88 -9.85 5.71
CA GLY A 86 1.60 -8.44 5.48
C GLY A 86 0.11 -8.12 5.33
N ARG A 87 -0.74 -8.52 6.28
CA ARG A 87 -2.20 -8.34 6.16
C ARG A 87 -2.61 -6.86 6.18
N PHE A 88 -3.09 -6.37 5.06
CA PHE A 88 -3.84 -5.13 5.00
C PHE A 88 -5.33 -5.42 5.07
N LEU A 89 -5.85 -5.59 6.27
CA LEU A 89 -7.23 -6.06 6.53
C LEU A 89 -8.29 -5.22 5.83
N ARG A 90 -8.09 -3.91 5.68
CA ARG A 90 -9.05 -3.03 4.99
C ARG A 90 -9.20 -3.38 3.51
N GLY A 91 -8.08 -3.67 2.83
CA GLY A 91 -8.10 -4.11 1.44
C GLY A 91 -8.68 -5.51 1.28
N ILE A 92 -8.25 -6.47 2.12
CA ILE A 92 -8.73 -7.85 2.07
C ILE A 92 -10.26 -7.89 2.26
N VAL A 93 -10.79 -7.21 3.29
CA VAL A 93 -12.23 -7.16 3.57
C VAL A 93 -12.99 -6.52 2.41
N GLY A 94 -12.45 -5.47 1.78
CA GLY A 94 -13.02 -4.86 0.58
C GLY A 94 -13.12 -5.83 -0.59
N ALA A 95 -12.14 -6.73 -0.72
CA ALA A 95 -12.05 -7.72 -1.82
C ALA A 95 -12.86 -9.00 -1.61
N LEU A 96 -13.44 -9.23 -0.43
CA LEU A 96 -14.12 -10.50 -0.11
C LEU A 96 -15.35 -10.81 -0.97
N GLY A 97 -15.87 -9.86 -1.76
CA GLY A 97 -17.02 -10.08 -2.65
C GLY A 97 -18.37 -10.35 -1.97
N TYR A 98 -18.45 -10.19 -0.65
CA TYR A 98 -19.70 -10.28 0.12
C TYR A 98 -20.54 -9.01 0.00
N ARG A 99 -21.82 -9.08 0.35
CA ARG A 99 -22.70 -7.90 0.44
C ARG A 99 -22.21 -6.99 1.56
N GLN A 100 -21.77 -5.79 1.21
CA GLN A 100 -21.17 -4.83 2.15
C GLN A 100 -22.05 -3.60 2.29
N ALA A 101 -22.19 -3.10 3.51
CA ALA A 101 -22.76 -1.79 3.82
C ALA A 101 -21.71 -0.89 4.44
N GLU A 102 -21.92 0.41 4.29
CA GLU A 102 -21.08 1.46 4.87
C GLU A 102 -21.91 2.25 5.88
N LEU A 103 -21.32 2.49 7.06
CA LEU A 103 -21.89 3.32 8.10
C LEU A 103 -20.93 4.45 8.38
N HIS A 104 -21.36 5.66 8.11
CA HIS A 104 -20.55 6.86 8.27
C HIS A 104 -20.61 7.37 9.71
N PHE A 105 -19.48 7.82 10.24
CA PHE A 105 -19.42 8.41 11.58
C PHE A 105 -18.32 9.46 11.72
N VAL A 106 -18.53 10.38 12.63
CA VAL A 106 -17.52 11.34 13.08
C VAL A 106 -16.81 10.76 14.30
N ALA A 107 -15.49 10.61 14.22
CA ALA A 107 -14.72 10.05 15.31
C ALA A 107 -14.54 11.10 16.42
N PRO A 108 -14.86 10.77 17.68
CA PRO A 108 -14.55 11.65 18.81
C PRO A 108 -13.03 11.84 18.95
N PRO A 109 -12.59 12.92 19.61
CA PRO A 109 -11.20 13.11 19.94
C PRO A 109 -10.70 11.97 20.83
N ARG A 110 -9.40 11.67 20.78
CA ARG A 110 -8.82 10.62 21.64
C ARG A 110 -9.00 10.97 23.11
N PHE A 111 -9.46 10.01 23.89
CA PHE A 111 -9.62 10.17 25.33
C PHE A 111 -8.28 10.43 26.04
N ALA A 112 -7.18 9.80 25.61
CA ALA A 112 -5.84 9.97 26.16
C ALA A 112 -4.75 9.64 25.14
N GLY A 113 -3.58 10.27 25.32
CA GLY A 113 -2.36 10.00 24.54
C GLY A 113 -2.23 10.87 23.29
N VAL A 114 -0.98 10.95 22.79
CA VAL A 114 -0.63 11.64 21.54
C VAL A 114 -0.39 10.62 20.42
N SER A 115 -0.70 11.00 19.20
CA SER A 115 -0.47 10.16 18.04
C SER A 115 1.02 9.81 17.90
N LYS A 116 1.36 8.53 17.99
CA LYS A 116 2.73 8.01 17.79
C LYS A 116 3.08 7.86 16.30
N PHE A 117 2.24 8.35 15.38
CA PHE A 117 2.48 8.30 13.95
C PHE A 117 3.42 9.44 13.53
N SER A 118 4.70 9.13 13.39
CA SER A 118 5.69 10.03 12.79
C SER A 118 5.58 9.98 11.25
N VAL A 119 6.03 11.05 10.57
CA VAL A 119 6.09 11.11 9.09
C VAL A 119 6.85 9.91 8.51
N ARG A 120 7.94 9.49 9.15
CA ARG A 120 8.71 8.30 8.73
C ARG A 120 7.89 7.02 8.78
N LYS A 121 7.05 6.85 9.82
CA LYS A 121 6.14 5.69 9.92
C LYS A 121 5.05 5.75 8.86
N MET A 122 4.54 6.94 8.56
CA MET A 122 3.55 7.16 7.50
C MET A 122 4.10 6.78 6.13
N ILE A 123 5.33 7.21 5.78
CA ILE A 123 5.99 6.87 4.52
C ILE A 123 6.22 5.35 4.43
N ARG A 124 6.73 4.73 5.51
CA ARG A 124 6.92 3.28 5.54
C ARG A 124 5.60 2.54 5.32
N PHE A 125 4.55 2.91 6.03
CA PHE A 125 3.22 2.32 5.87
C PHE A 125 2.66 2.50 4.45
N ALA A 126 2.90 3.66 3.83
CA ALA A 126 2.53 3.93 2.46
C ALA A 126 3.28 3.01 1.47
N LEU A 127 4.60 2.86 1.63
CA LEU A 127 5.43 1.97 0.81
C LEU A 127 5.01 0.51 0.99
N ASP A 128 4.77 0.08 2.23
CA ASP A 128 4.29 -1.27 2.54
C ASP A 128 2.94 -1.56 1.87
N GLY A 129 2.02 -0.59 1.90
CA GLY A 129 0.73 -0.70 1.22
C GLY A 129 0.88 -0.81 -0.30
N VAL A 130 1.71 0.07 -0.91
CA VAL A 130 1.96 0.04 -2.36
C VAL A 130 2.58 -1.29 -2.80
N THR A 131 3.62 -1.74 -2.09
CA THR A 131 4.34 -2.98 -2.46
C THR A 131 3.54 -4.24 -2.17
N ALA A 132 2.63 -4.21 -1.17
CA ALA A 132 1.76 -5.35 -0.86
C ALA A 132 0.62 -5.57 -1.88
N PHE A 133 0.07 -4.48 -2.44
CA PHE A 133 -1.14 -4.53 -3.27
C PHE A 133 -0.96 -4.01 -4.68
N SER A 134 0.27 -3.66 -5.09
CA SER A 134 0.51 -3.06 -6.39
C SER A 134 1.73 -3.66 -7.08
N ARG A 135 1.58 -4.00 -8.35
CA ARG A 135 2.69 -4.37 -9.24
C ARG A 135 3.25 -3.15 -9.99
N VAL A 136 2.69 -1.96 -9.73
CA VAL A 136 3.07 -0.73 -10.45
C VAL A 136 4.55 -0.36 -10.25
N PRO A 137 5.14 -0.44 -9.05
CA PRO A 137 6.57 -0.16 -8.88
C PRO A 137 7.47 -1.08 -9.73
N LEU A 138 7.11 -2.37 -9.80
CA LEU A 138 7.84 -3.34 -10.60
C LEU A 138 7.70 -3.06 -12.10
N ARG A 139 6.50 -2.71 -12.57
CA ARG A 139 6.26 -2.32 -13.97
C ARG A 139 6.93 -0.99 -14.30
N ALA A 140 6.94 -0.03 -13.37
CA ALA A 140 7.64 1.24 -13.55
C ALA A 140 9.15 1.01 -13.75
N ALA A 141 9.77 0.15 -12.94
CA ALA A 141 11.18 -0.23 -13.12
C ALA A 141 11.43 -0.85 -14.51
N LEU A 142 10.53 -1.71 -14.99
CA LEU A 142 10.61 -2.28 -16.34
C LEU A 142 10.52 -1.19 -17.41
N TYR A 143 9.56 -0.28 -17.35
CA TYR A 143 9.39 0.79 -18.36
C TYR A 143 10.57 1.75 -18.36
N VAL A 144 11.10 2.11 -17.19
CA VAL A 144 12.32 2.93 -17.07
C VAL A 144 13.50 2.18 -17.71
N GLY A 145 13.65 0.90 -17.44
CA GLY A 145 14.69 0.07 -18.05
C GLY A 145 14.60 0.01 -19.58
N VAL A 146 13.40 -0.19 -20.12
CA VAL A 146 13.16 -0.20 -21.58
C VAL A 146 13.46 1.17 -22.20
N LEU A 147 13.02 2.27 -21.55
CA LEU A 147 13.32 3.62 -22.03
C LEU A 147 14.82 3.90 -22.03
N CYS A 148 15.51 3.60 -20.95
CA CYS A 148 16.96 3.79 -20.86
C CYS A 148 17.71 2.92 -21.86
N GLY A 149 17.27 1.67 -22.07
CA GLY A 149 17.83 0.77 -23.07
C GLY A 149 17.66 1.33 -24.50
N GLY A 150 16.47 1.85 -24.81
CA GLY A 150 16.20 2.49 -26.11
C GLY A 150 17.05 3.73 -26.34
N LEU A 151 17.17 4.61 -25.34
CA LEU A 151 18.04 5.79 -25.41
C LEU A 151 19.51 5.41 -25.57
N SER A 152 19.98 4.41 -24.84
CA SER A 152 21.34 3.89 -24.94
C SER A 152 21.61 3.31 -26.34
N PHE A 153 20.66 2.59 -26.92
CA PHE A 153 20.77 2.08 -28.27
C PHE A 153 20.90 3.20 -29.34
N LEU A 154 20.08 4.25 -29.23
CA LEU A 154 20.18 5.42 -30.10
C LEU A 154 21.53 6.14 -29.94
N LEU A 155 22.03 6.23 -28.72
CA LEU A 155 23.35 6.81 -28.43
C LEU A 155 24.47 5.99 -29.08
N ILE A 156 24.40 4.66 -29.00
CA ILE A 156 25.36 3.75 -29.68
C ILE A 156 25.37 3.98 -31.16
N LEU A 157 24.20 4.07 -31.81
CA LEU A 157 24.11 4.34 -33.24
C LEU A 157 24.71 5.69 -33.61
N HIS A 158 24.45 6.73 -32.79
CA HIS A 158 25.05 8.04 -32.98
C HIS A 158 26.58 8.01 -32.86
N LEU A 159 27.10 7.38 -31.81
CA LEU A 159 28.55 7.24 -31.62
C LEU A 159 29.23 6.45 -32.75
N LEU A 160 28.58 5.41 -33.24
CA LEU A 160 29.07 4.64 -34.39
C LEU A 160 29.14 5.52 -35.66
N TYR A 161 28.09 6.32 -35.90
CA TYR A 161 28.07 7.27 -37.00
C TYR A 161 29.24 8.28 -36.93
N VAL A 162 29.44 8.89 -35.78
CA VAL A 162 30.52 9.87 -35.51
C VAL A 162 31.90 9.21 -35.70
N TYR A 163 32.06 7.97 -35.24
CA TYR A 163 33.31 7.20 -35.44
C TYR A 163 33.60 6.94 -36.93
N LEU A 164 32.60 6.53 -37.70
CA LEU A 164 32.74 6.25 -39.13
C LEU A 164 33.00 7.51 -39.97
N THR A 165 32.59 8.70 -39.47
CA THR A 165 32.86 10.00 -40.14
C THR A 165 34.22 10.60 -39.76
N GLY A 166 35.04 9.91 -38.94
CA GLY A 166 36.41 10.32 -38.58
C GLY A 166 36.49 11.49 -37.65
N GLN A 167 35.40 11.87 -36.95
CA GLN A 167 35.40 12.95 -35.98
C GLN A 167 35.98 12.45 -34.65
N ALA A 168 36.96 13.20 -34.09
CA ALA A 168 37.57 12.86 -32.81
C ALA A 168 36.56 12.96 -31.67
N LEU A 169 36.37 11.86 -30.94
CA LEU A 169 35.47 11.80 -29.79
C LEU A 169 36.22 12.18 -28.50
N ASN A 170 36.10 13.44 -28.05
CA ASN A 170 36.45 13.83 -26.69
C ASN A 170 35.31 13.46 -25.77
N GLY A 171 35.31 12.25 -25.18
CA GLY A 171 34.11 11.73 -24.54
C GLY A 171 34.29 11.06 -23.18
N TRP A 172 35.47 11.12 -22.52
CA TRP A 172 35.70 10.44 -21.25
C TRP A 172 34.69 10.82 -20.15
N THR A 173 34.40 12.11 -20.03
CA THR A 173 33.41 12.61 -19.03
C THR A 173 32.01 12.11 -19.35
N THR A 174 31.61 12.16 -20.61
CA THR A 174 30.29 11.68 -21.06
C THR A 174 30.13 10.18 -20.81
N LEU A 175 31.20 9.39 -21.09
CA LEU A 175 31.21 7.95 -20.83
C LEU A 175 31.03 7.67 -19.32
N GLY A 176 31.82 8.34 -18.46
CA GLY A 176 31.74 8.15 -17.01
C GLY A 176 30.37 8.50 -16.45
N VAL A 177 29.79 9.65 -16.85
CA VAL A 177 28.46 10.07 -16.41
C VAL A 177 27.39 9.07 -16.88
N SER A 178 27.45 8.61 -18.14
CA SER A 178 26.48 7.65 -18.67
C SER A 178 26.52 6.30 -17.94
N ILE A 179 27.71 5.79 -17.63
CA ILE A 179 27.87 4.53 -16.88
C ILE A 179 27.31 4.67 -15.46
N LEU A 180 27.63 5.76 -14.76
CA LEU A 180 27.12 6.00 -13.41
C LEU A 180 25.60 6.19 -13.38
N PHE A 181 25.05 6.89 -14.36
CA PHE A 181 23.60 7.12 -14.46
C PHE A 181 22.85 5.81 -14.73
N ILE A 182 23.27 5.03 -15.72
CA ILE A 182 22.66 3.74 -16.06
C ILE A 182 22.83 2.76 -14.91
N GLY A 183 24.03 2.68 -14.31
CA GLY A 183 24.30 1.85 -13.13
C GLY A 183 23.40 2.21 -11.95
N GLY A 184 23.20 3.51 -11.68
CA GLY A 184 22.31 3.99 -10.65
C GLY A 184 20.85 3.53 -10.87
N ILE A 185 20.32 3.67 -12.10
CA ILE A 185 18.97 3.21 -12.45
C ILE A 185 18.85 1.68 -12.29
N GLN A 186 19.86 0.93 -12.72
CA GLN A 186 19.87 -0.53 -12.56
C GLN A 186 19.82 -0.94 -11.08
N LEU A 187 20.60 -0.29 -10.21
CA LEU A 187 20.59 -0.56 -8.77
C LEU A 187 19.23 -0.26 -8.13
N VAL A 188 18.55 0.81 -8.55
CA VAL A 188 17.18 1.11 -8.10
C VAL A 188 16.21 0.00 -8.54
N GLY A 189 16.31 -0.44 -9.80
CA GLY A 189 15.50 -1.55 -10.32
C GLY A 189 15.71 -2.85 -9.54
N LEU A 190 16.97 -3.20 -9.27
CA LEU A 190 17.32 -4.36 -8.44
C LEU A 190 16.81 -4.22 -7.01
N GLY A 191 16.86 -3.03 -6.43
CA GLY A 191 16.31 -2.75 -5.10
C GLY A 191 14.80 -3.00 -5.04
N ILE A 192 14.05 -2.54 -6.05
CA ILE A 192 12.60 -2.80 -6.17
C ILE A 192 12.35 -4.32 -6.27
N ILE A 193 13.06 -5.02 -7.13
CA ILE A 193 12.92 -6.48 -7.27
C ILE A 193 13.25 -7.17 -5.95
N GLY A 194 14.32 -6.75 -5.27
CA GLY A 194 14.73 -7.27 -3.96
C GLY A 194 13.63 -7.15 -2.90
N GLU A 195 12.91 -6.03 -2.87
CA GLU A 195 11.77 -5.83 -1.95
C GLU A 195 10.65 -6.86 -2.21
N TYR A 196 10.29 -7.11 -3.48
CA TYR A 196 9.28 -8.12 -3.81
C TYR A 196 9.75 -9.55 -3.53
N VAL A 197 11.01 -9.86 -3.83
CA VAL A 197 11.60 -11.17 -3.50
C VAL A 197 11.63 -11.38 -1.99
N GLY A 198 11.98 -10.35 -1.21
CA GLY A 198 11.94 -10.40 0.25
C GLY A 198 10.55 -10.75 0.80
N ARG A 199 9.49 -10.12 0.26
CA ARG A 199 8.11 -10.43 0.63
C ARG A 199 7.70 -11.85 0.26
N ILE A 200 8.04 -12.31 -0.96
CA ILE A 200 7.81 -13.71 -1.37
C ILE A 200 8.52 -14.68 -0.43
N PHE A 201 9.75 -14.37 -0.04
CA PHE A 201 10.53 -15.20 0.88
C PHE A 201 9.88 -15.30 2.27
N GLU A 202 9.31 -14.21 2.79
CA GLU A 202 8.56 -14.24 4.05
C GLU A 202 7.29 -15.10 3.95
N GLU A 203 6.53 -14.97 2.85
CA GLU A 203 5.32 -15.74 2.62
C GLU A 203 5.60 -17.25 2.41
N VAL A 204 6.64 -17.60 1.66
CA VAL A 204 7.01 -19.00 1.40
C VAL A 204 7.44 -19.73 2.67
N LYS A 205 8.02 -19.03 3.64
CA LYS A 205 8.39 -19.61 4.94
C LYS A 205 7.19 -20.12 5.74
N GLN A 206 5.99 -19.62 5.51
CA GLN A 206 4.75 -19.98 6.20
C GLN A 206 4.89 -20.03 7.75
N ARG A 207 5.69 -19.17 8.32
CA ARG A 207 5.89 -19.11 9.77
C ARG A 207 4.57 -18.77 10.46
N PRO A 208 4.30 -19.30 11.67
CA PRO A 208 3.12 -18.93 12.43
C PRO A 208 3.09 -17.41 12.71
N LEU A 209 1.93 -16.81 12.56
CA LEU A 209 1.75 -15.35 12.80
C LEU A 209 1.88 -14.98 14.29
N TYR A 210 1.68 -15.95 15.17
CA TYR A 210 1.79 -15.79 16.62
C TYR A 210 2.12 -17.13 17.27
N TRP A 211 2.68 -17.07 18.46
CA TRP A 211 2.95 -18.22 19.30
C TRP A 211 2.12 -18.10 20.59
N VAL A 212 1.39 -19.14 20.93
CA VAL A 212 0.65 -19.19 22.19
C VAL A 212 1.62 -19.67 23.26
N LYS A 213 1.91 -18.82 24.25
CA LYS A 213 2.80 -19.15 25.37
C LYS A 213 2.09 -20.04 26.40
N SER A 214 0.80 -19.78 26.68
CA SER A 214 -0.04 -20.57 27.56
C SER A 214 -1.50 -20.33 27.20
N ALA A 215 -2.31 -21.37 27.17
CA ALA A 215 -3.76 -21.26 27.14
C ALA A 215 -4.26 -21.29 28.59
N ILE A 216 -5.12 -20.34 28.97
CA ILE A 216 -5.80 -20.28 30.27
C ILE A 216 -7.10 -21.06 30.15
#